data_c87cb5df581fbdd7c057f7c3ebb83592
#
_entry.id   c87cb5df581fbdd7c057f7c3ebb83592
#
_cell.length_a   1.000
_cell.length_b   1.000
_cell.length_c   1.000
_cell.angle_alpha   90.00
_cell.angle_beta   90.00
_cell.angle_gamma   90.00
#
_symmetry.space_group_name_H-M   'P 1'
#
loop_
_entity.id
_entity.type
_entity.pdbx_description
1 polymer ?
#
loop_
_entity_poly.entity_id
_entity_poly.type
_entity_poly.pdbx_seq_one_letter_code
_entity_poly.pdbx_strand_id
1 'polypeptide(L)'
;MKHLGKVLGGLLLIPGVSLAAPQYPASDKMAVPGDYREWVFLTASLDLNYDTAAEPGMHMLDNVFVNPEAYKAFLKTGTWPDQTVMVKENRMAESAGTLSKSGRFQTGVMNLEIHVKDKARFADRFSGGWAFFVSSDGKADGRLMPPSANCYSCHQDHGAVDTTFVQFYPTLLGIAKDKATLSANYLKNDAAK
;
A
#
# COMPACT_ATOMS: atom_id res chain seq x y z
N MET A 1 -19.96 64.60 15.11
CA MET A 1 -20.49 63.58 14.23
C MET A 1 -19.34 62.60 13.93
N LYS A 2 -19.39 61.41 14.53
CA LYS A 2 -18.34 60.39 14.37
C LYS A 2 -18.87 59.34 13.40
N HIS A 3 -18.25 59.19 12.23
CA HIS A 3 -18.56 58.13 11.27
C HIS A 3 -17.88 56.85 11.70
N LEU A 4 -18.65 55.84 12.05
CA LEU A 4 -18.17 54.49 12.35
C LEU A 4 -18.15 53.70 11.03
N GLY A 5 -16.95 53.48 10.49
CA GLY A 5 -16.77 52.61 9.30
C GLY A 5 -16.93 51.14 9.67
N LYS A 6 -17.91 50.47 9.06
CA LYS A 6 -18.06 49.02 9.16
C LYS A 6 -17.07 48.35 8.22
N VAL A 7 -16.10 47.61 8.76
CA VAL A 7 -15.26 46.72 8.01
C VAL A 7 -16.01 45.40 7.80
N LEU A 8 -16.44 45.14 6.59
CA LEU A 8 -16.95 43.80 6.18
C LEU A 8 -15.76 42.88 5.97
N GLY A 9 -15.52 41.97 6.92
CA GLY A 9 -14.56 40.87 6.73
C GLY A 9 -15.16 39.81 5.80
N GLY A 10 -14.69 39.77 4.60
CA GLY A 10 -15.03 38.67 3.66
C GLY A 10 -14.36 37.35 4.09
N LEU A 11 -15.19 36.37 4.47
CA LEU A 11 -14.73 35.03 4.74
C LEU A 11 -14.39 34.33 3.39
N LEU A 12 -13.12 34.19 3.07
CA LEU A 12 -12.65 33.39 1.92
C LEU A 12 -12.88 31.92 2.25
N LEU A 13 -13.94 31.34 1.67
CA LEU A 13 -14.14 29.89 1.62
C LEU A 13 -13.14 29.29 0.63
N ILE A 14 -12.07 28.68 1.14
CA ILE A 14 -11.16 27.86 0.34
C ILE A 14 -11.92 26.56 0.02
N PRO A 15 -12.18 26.24 -1.27
CA PRO A 15 -12.79 24.96 -1.61
C PRO A 15 -11.83 23.85 -1.19
N GLY A 16 -12.24 23.05 -0.21
CA GLY A 16 -11.52 21.84 0.16
C GLY A 16 -11.48 20.91 -1.04
N VAL A 17 -10.28 20.58 -1.52
CA VAL A 17 -10.10 19.49 -2.51
C VAL A 17 -10.50 18.20 -1.81
N SER A 18 -11.72 17.75 -2.07
CA SER A 18 -12.16 16.41 -1.70
C SER A 18 -11.44 15.44 -2.63
N LEU A 19 -10.41 14.78 -2.13
CA LEU A 19 -9.84 13.63 -2.82
C LEU A 19 -10.95 12.56 -2.85
N ALA A 20 -11.48 12.30 -4.03
CA ALA A 20 -12.48 11.25 -4.21
C ALA A 20 -11.87 9.92 -3.75
N ALA A 21 -12.60 9.18 -2.91
CA ALA A 21 -12.21 7.82 -2.55
C ALA A 21 -12.02 6.98 -3.83
N PRO A 22 -11.04 6.06 -3.87
CA PRO A 22 -10.83 5.21 -5.03
C PRO A 22 -12.13 4.54 -5.45
N GLN A 23 -12.57 4.74 -6.69
CA GLN A 23 -13.77 4.10 -7.19
C GLN A 23 -13.42 2.68 -7.61
N TYR A 24 -14.04 1.70 -6.96
CA TYR A 24 -13.89 0.29 -7.30
C TYR A 24 -14.97 -0.12 -8.29
N PRO A 25 -14.62 -0.57 -9.51
CA PRO A 25 -15.61 -1.15 -10.40
C PRO A 25 -16.21 -2.42 -9.78
N ALA A 26 -17.48 -2.69 -10.05
CA ALA A 26 -18.20 -3.87 -9.53
C ALA A 26 -17.67 -5.22 -10.08
N SER A 27 -16.66 -5.20 -10.95
CA SER A 27 -16.04 -6.35 -11.61
C SER A 27 -14.82 -6.87 -10.85
N ASP A 28 -14.37 -8.08 -11.19
CA ASP A 28 -13.09 -8.66 -10.75
C ASP A 28 -11.87 -7.95 -11.37
N LYS A 29 -12.01 -6.65 -11.66
CA LYS A 29 -10.98 -5.74 -12.14
C LYS A 29 -10.93 -4.50 -11.29
N MET A 30 -9.77 -3.88 -11.23
CA MET A 30 -9.53 -2.61 -10.55
C MET A 30 -8.65 -1.72 -11.42
N ALA A 31 -9.10 -0.50 -11.68
CA ALA A 31 -8.24 0.49 -12.33
C ALA A 31 -7.00 0.77 -11.47
N VAL A 32 -5.84 0.89 -12.10
CA VAL A 32 -4.64 1.35 -11.41
C VAL A 32 -4.90 2.79 -10.93
N PRO A 33 -4.74 3.08 -9.62
CA PRO A 33 -4.90 4.44 -9.13
C PRO A 33 -3.87 5.37 -9.80
N GLY A 34 -4.32 6.36 -10.57
CA GLY A 34 -3.44 7.21 -11.37
C GLY A 34 -2.50 8.09 -10.55
N ASP A 35 -2.89 8.36 -9.32
CA ASP A 35 -2.22 9.24 -8.35
C ASP A 35 -1.43 8.48 -7.25
N TYR A 36 -1.30 7.16 -7.34
CA TYR A 36 -0.69 6.37 -6.24
C TYR A 36 0.73 6.83 -5.87
N ARG A 37 1.45 7.49 -6.75
CA ARG A 37 2.79 8.02 -6.48
C ARG A 37 2.78 9.30 -5.62
N GLU A 38 1.63 9.92 -5.45
CA GLU A 38 1.39 11.03 -4.52
C GLU A 38 0.98 10.52 -3.13
N TRP A 39 0.78 9.20 -2.99
CA TRP A 39 0.38 8.56 -1.75
C TRP A 39 1.56 8.43 -0.77
N VAL A 40 1.26 7.98 0.44
CA VAL A 40 2.29 7.80 1.46
C VAL A 40 3.15 6.59 1.13
N PHE A 41 4.45 6.82 0.97
CA PHE A 41 5.44 5.77 0.81
C PHE A 41 5.65 5.05 2.14
N LEU A 42 5.57 3.72 2.15
CA LEU A 42 5.73 2.90 3.35
C LEU A 42 7.11 2.28 3.46
N THR A 43 7.60 1.71 2.39
CA THR A 43 8.88 0.99 2.35
C THR A 43 9.35 0.73 0.92
N ALA A 44 10.64 0.43 0.79
CA ALA A 44 11.21 -0.23 -0.38
C ALA A 44 11.95 -1.49 0.06
N SER A 45 11.94 -2.50 -0.80
CA SER A 45 12.78 -3.69 -0.64
C SER A 45 13.60 -3.96 -1.90
N LEU A 46 14.73 -4.63 -1.74
CA LEU A 46 15.57 -5.11 -2.82
C LEU A 46 15.60 -6.64 -2.75
N ASP A 47 15.22 -7.29 -3.85
CA ASP A 47 15.26 -8.75 -4.00
C ASP A 47 14.45 -9.50 -2.91
N LEU A 48 13.38 -8.89 -2.40
CA LEU A 48 12.47 -9.56 -1.48
C LEU A 48 11.65 -10.56 -2.28
N ASN A 49 12.13 -11.78 -2.37
CA ASN A 49 11.50 -12.87 -3.07
C ASN A 49 11.07 -13.97 -2.09
N TYR A 50 9.92 -14.55 -2.31
CA TYR A 50 9.40 -15.68 -1.54
C TYR A 50 9.92 -17.02 -2.07
N ASP A 51 10.52 -17.03 -3.25
CA ASP A 51 11.16 -18.20 -3.84
C ASP A 51 12.68 -18.12 -3.63
N THR A 52 13.29 -19.21 -3.18
CA THR A 52 14.74 -19.28 -2.95
C THR A 52 15.57 -19.28 -4.23
N ALA A 53 14.92 -19.43 -5.38
CA ALA A 53 15.54 -19.42 -6.69
C ALA A 53 15.38 -18.08 -7.41
N ALA A 54 15.99 -17.01 -6.87
CA ALA A 54 16.11 -15.77 -7.62
C ALA A 54 16.91 -16.04 -8.92
N GLU A 55 16.40 -15.60 -10.06
CA GLU A 55 17.10 -15.71 -11.33
C GLU A 55 18.44 -14.96 -11.23
N PRO A 56 19.59 -15.63 -11.49
CA PRO A 56 20.90 -15.02 -11.35
C PRO A 56 21.02 -13.74 -12.20
N GLY A 57 21.35 -12.63 -11.56
CA GLY A 57 21.57 -11.34 -12.22
C GLY A 57 20.31 -10.49 -12.43
N MET A 58 19.12 -11.00 -12.15
CA MET A 58 17.90 -10.19 -12.11
C MET A 58 17.70 -9.65 -10.70
N HIS A 59 17.64 -8.35 -10.58
CA HIS A 59 17.37 -7.67 -9.31
C HIS A 59 16.12 -6.82 -9.42
N MET A 60 15.32 -6.81 -8.38
CA MET A 60 14.04 -6.12 -8.33
C MET A 60 13.95 -5.22 -7.10
N LEU A 61 13.42 -4.03 -7.29
CA LEU A 61 13.04 -3.10 -6.23
C LEU A 61 11.52 -3.04 -6.15
N ASP A 62 11.01 -3.21 -4.94
CA ASP A 62 9.60 -3.07 -4.63
C ASP A 62 9.39 -1.77 -3.87
N ASN A 63 8.46 -0.94 -4.32
CA ASN A 63 8.04 0.27 -3.59
C ASN A 63 6.59 0.11 -3.16
N VAL A 64 6.30 0.33 -1.90
CA VAL A 64 4.95 0.19 -1.34
C VAL A 64 4.39 1.54 -0.95
N PHE A 65 3.20 1.83 -1.44
CA PHE A 65 2.44 3.05 -1.16
C PHE A 65 1.08 2.71 -0.56
N VAL A 66 0.53 3.62 0.23
CA VAL A 66 -0.82 3.51 0.79
C VAL A 66 -1.57 4.83 0.65
N ASN A 67 -2.87 4.78 0.42
CA ASN A 67 -3.70 5.99 0.36
C ASN A 67 -3.62 6.79 1.68
N PRO A 68 -3.53 8.12 1.61
CA PRO A 68 -3.23 9.00 2.75
C PRO A 68 -4.22 8.87 3.92
N GLU A 69 -5.50 8.63 3.64
CA GLU A 69 -6.54 8.48 4.66
C GLU A 69 -6.32 7.22 5.50
N ALA A 70 -5.96 6.12 4.84
CA ALA A 70 -5.66 4.85 5.51
C ALA A 70 -4.41 4.99 6.40
N TYR A 71 -3.36 5.66 5.91
CA TYR A 71 -2.16 5.93 6.70
C TYR A 71 -2.48 6.75 7.97
N LYS A 72 -3.24 7.85 7.83
CA LYS A 72 -3.65 8.69 8.97
C LYS A 72 -4.50 7.93 9.99
N ALA A 73 -5.37 7.04 9.53
CA ALA A 73 -6.16 6.19 10.40
C ALA A 73 -5.27 5.17 11.15
N PHE A 74 -4.32 4.54 10.44
CA PHE A 74 -3.38 3.61 11.05
C PHE A 74 -2.55 4.24 12.18
N LEU A 75 -2.04 5.46 12.00
CA LEU A 75 -1.31 6.18 13.04
C LEU A 75 -2.12 6.35 14.34
N LYS A 76 -3.46 6.43 14.23
CA LYS A 76 -4.34 6.58 15.40
C LYS A 76 -4.71 5.25 16.04
N THR A 77 -4.92 4.21 15.25
CA THR A 77 -5.55 2.96 15.68
C THR A 77 -4.62 1.75 15.69
N GLY A 78 -3.53 1.78 14.94
CA GLY A 78 -2.65 0.63 14.70
C GLY A 78 -3.24 -0.40 13.74
N THR A 79 -4.38 -0.12 13.10
CA THR A 79 -5.05 -1.02 12.15
C THR A 79 -5.46 -0.28 10.88
N TRP A 80 -5.67 -1.04 9.80
CA TRP A 80 -6.12 -0.48 8.54
C TRP A 80 -7.65 -0.32 8.50
N PRO A 81 -8.17 0.87 8.15
CA PRO A 81 -9.60 1.07 7.98
C PRO A 81 -10.13 0.31 6.75
N ASP A 82 -11.43 0.20 6.63
CA ASP A 82 -12.06 -0.16 5.37
C ASP A 82 -11.71 0.87 4.29
N GLN A 83 -11.72 0.47 3.02
CA GLN A 83 -11.28 1.29 1.88
C GLN A 83 -9.78 1.64 1.89
N THR A 84 -8.95 0.86 2.61
CA THR A 84 -7.49 0.92 2.46
C THR A 84 -7.09 0.36 1.10
N VAL A 85 -6.22 1.10 0.40
CA VAL A 85 -5.59 0.66 -0.84
C VAL A 85 -4.09 0.77 -0.69
N MET A 86 -3.39 -0.33 -0.95
CA MET A 86 -1.93 -0.36 -1.06
C MET A 86 -1.54 -0.68 -2.50
N VAL A 87 -0.50 -0.04 -2.98
CA VAL A 87 0.10 -0.33 -4.27
C VAL A 87 1.55 -0.71 -4.05
N LYS A 88 1.91 -1.94 -4.43
CA LYS A 88 3.29 -2.39 -4.53
C LYS A 88 3.72 -2.28 -5.98
N GLU A 89 4.69 -1.42 -6.23
CA GLU A 89 5.28 -1.18 -7.53
C GLU A 89 6.57 -1.99 -7.66
N ASN A 90 6.58 -2.96 -8.56
CA ASN A 90 7.74 -3.79 -8.83
C ASN A 90 8.54 -3.19 -10.00
N ARG A 91 9.84 -2.96 -9.80
CA ARG A 91 10.75 -2.35 -10.77
C ARG A 91 12.03 -3.16 -10.92
N MET A 92 12.55 -3.19 -12.13
CA MET A 92 13.92 -3.69 -12.32
C MET A 92 14.92 -2.81 -11.58
N ALA A 93 15.95 -3.43 -11.01
CA ALA A 93 17.06 -2.76 -10.38
C ALA A 93 18.33 -2.98 -11.18
N GLU A 94 18.79 -1.94 -11.88
CA GLU A 94 19.97 -1.98 -12.73
C GLU A 94 21.19 -1.32 -12.08
N SER A 95 22.38 -1.80 -12.44
CA SER A 95 23.66 -1.29 -11.93
C SER A 95 24.43 -0.46 -12.95
N ALA A 96 23.92 -0.30 -14.16
CA ALA A 96 24.57 0.46 -15.23
C ALA A 96 24.54 1.96 -14.93
N GLY A 97 25.59 2.48 -14.34
CA GLY A 97 25.70 3.92 -14.05
C GLY A 97 27.09 4.45 -14.27
N THR A 98 27.21 5.62 -14.87
CA THR A 98 28.47 6.33 -15.06
C THR A 98 28.95 7.05 -13.80
N LEU A 99 28.03 7.36 -12.87
CA LEU A 99 28.31 8.13 -11.64
C LEU A 99 28.66 7.23 -10.45
N SER A 100 28.11 6.01 -10.39
CA SER A 100 28.36 5.07 -9.31
C SER A 100 29.00 3.80 -9.83
N LYS A 101 30.11 3.40 -9.23
CA LYS A 101 30.81 2.14 -9.56
C LYS A 101 30.16 0.92 -8.87
N SER A 102 29.27 1.14 -7.93
CA SER A 102 28.55 0.12 -7.18
C SER A 102 27.13 0.62 -6.87
N GLY A 103 26.24 -0.30 -6.54
CA GLY A 103 24.86 0.01 -6.26
C GLY A 103 23.92 -0.21 -7.44
N ARG A 104 22.63 -0.01 -7.19
CA ARG A 104 21.56 -0.22 -8.17
C ARG A 104 20.55 0.91 -8.10
N PHE A 105 19.90 1.20 -9.21
CA PHE A 105 18.84 2.17 -9.31
C PHE A 105 17.62 1.57 -10.03
N GLN A 106 16.46 2.14 -9.77
CA GLN A 106 15.20 1.68 -10.35
C GLN A 106 15.08 2.08 -11.81
N THR A 107 14.56 1.17 -12.62
CA THR A 107 14.20 1.43 -14.00
C THR A 107 12.69 1.31 -14.24
N GLY A 108 12.25 0.78 -15.38
CA GLY A 108 10.83 0.69 -15.72
C GLY A 108 9.99 -0.11 -14.72
N VAL A 109 8.71 0.21 -14.63
CA VAL A 109 7.73 -0.60 -13.89
C VAL A 109 7.55 -1.92 -14.63
N MET A 110 7.65 -3.03 -13.89
CA MET A 110 7.39 -4.38 -14.39
C MET A 110 5.90 -4.71 -14.26
N ASN A 111 5.38 -4.56 -13.05
CA ASN A 111 3.97 -4.79 -12.71
C ASN A 111 3.58 -4.00 -11.46
N LEU A 112 2.27 -3.96 -11.17
CA LEU A 112 1.73 -3.45 -9.91
C LEU A 112 0.91 -4.54 -9.24
N GLU A 113 1.11 -4.68 -7.93
CA GLU A 113 0.26 -5.47 -7.06
C GLU A 113 -0.55 -4.52 -6.19
N ILE A 114 -1.88 -4.65 -6.23
CA ILE A 114 -2.78 -3.75 -5.51
C ILE A 114 -3.51 -4.55 -4.46
N HIS A 115 -3.40 -4.17 -3.21
CA HIS A 115 -4.02 -4.81 -2.07
C HIS A 115 -5.10 -3.90 -1.49
N VAL A 116 -6.34 -4.36 -1.53
CA VAL A 116 -7.53 -3.56 -1.21
C VAL A 116 -8.29 -4.17 -0.05
N LYS A 117 -8.62 -3.36 0.95
CA LYS A 117 -9.57 -3.72 2.02
C LYS A 117 -10.94 -3.13 1.68
N ASP A 118 -11.87 -3.98 1.30
CA ASP A 118 -13.27 -3.61 1.04
C ASP A 118 -14.18 -4.72 1.59
N LYS A 119 -14.65 -4.52 2.80
CA LYS A 119 -15.45 -5.52 3.50
C LYS A 119 -16.79 -5.76 2.84
N ALA A 120 -17.38 -4.73 2.26
CA ALA A 120 -18.67 -4.85 1.58
C ALA A 120 -18.60 -5.78 0.37
N ARG A 121 -17.47 -5.81 -0.33
CA ARG A 121 -17.27 -6.63 -1.53
C ARG A 121 -16.62 -7.97 -1.26
N PHE A 122 -15.75 -8.06 -0.27
CA PHE A 122 -14.79 -9.16 -0.18
C PHE A 122 -14.83 -9.93 1.14
N ALA A 123 -15.57 -9.51 2.18
CA ALA A 123 -15.57 -10.18 3.47
C ALA A 123 -16.01 -11.66 3.38
N ASP A 124 -16.93 -11.99 2.49
CA ASP A 124 -17.41 -13.36 2.29
C ASP A 124 -16.45 -14.23 1.45
N ARG A 125 -15.48 -13.61 0.78
CA ARG A 125 -14.55 -14.30 -0.13
C ARG A 125 -13.12 -14.38 0.43
N PHE A 126 -12.70 -13.35 1.17
CA PHE A 126 -11.32 -13.17 1.61
C PHE A 126 -11.25 -12.71 3.07
N SER A 127 -10.26 -13.21 3.80
CA SER A 127 -10.05 -12.87 5.20
C SER A 127 -9.97 -11.36 5.43
N GLY A 128 -10.79 -10.86 6.35
CA GLY A 128 -10.83 -9.44 6.71
C GLY A 128 -11.29 -8.49 5.60
N GLY A 129 -11.79 -9.03 4.47
CA GLY A 129 -12.21 -8.24 3.30
C GLY A 129 -11.04 -7.74 2.44
N TRP A 130 -9.87 -8.35 2.54
CA TRP A 130 -8.70 -8.01 1.76
C TRP A 130 -8.63 -8.79 0.44
N ALA A 131 -8.48 -8.10 -0.67
CA ALA A 131 -8.36 -8.66 -2.01
C ALA A 131 -7.09 -8.20 -2.70
N PHE A 132 -6.50 -9.08 -3.51
CA PHE A 132 -5.31 -8.79 -4.31
C PHE A 132 -5.66 -8.64 -5.78
N PHE A 133 -5.12 -7.61 -6.41
CA PHE A 133 -5.20 -7.38 -7.85
C PHE A 133 -3.80 -7.24 -8.41
N VAL A 134 -3.60 -7.73 -9.65
CA VAL A 134 -2.31 -7.61 -10.35
C VAL A 134 -2.53 -6.96 -11.71
N SER A 135 -1.84 -5.84 -11.94
CA SER A 135 -1.66 -5.22 -13.24
C SER A 135 -0.32 -5.66 -13.81
N SER A 136 -0.34 -6.43 -14.89
CA SER A 136 0.84 -7.11 -15.43
C SER A 136 1.87 -6.18 -16.10
N ASP A 137 1.49 -4.95 -16.41
CA ASP A 137 2.35 -3.95 -17.07
C ASP A 137 2.36 -2.60 -16.35
N GLY A 138 1.68 -2.52 -15.20
CA GLY A 138 1.53 -1.30 -14.42
C GLY A 138 0.63 -0.23 -15.03
N LYS A 139 -0.09 -0.54 -16.13
CA LYS A 139 -0.96 0.40 -16.87
C LYS A 139 -2.38 -0.14 -17.03
N ALA A 140 -2.49 -1.42 -17.40
CA ALA A 140 -3.78 -2.09 -17.56
C ALA A 140 -4.47 -2.28 -16.20
N ASP A 141 -5.81 -2.39 -16.22
CA ASP A 141 -6.57 -2.72 -15.02
C ASP A 141 -6.03 -3.98 -14.33
N GLY A 142 -5.88 -3.91 -13.02
CA GLY A 142 -5.52 -5.04 -12.19
C GLY A 142 -6.62 -6.10 -12.22
N ARG A 143 -6.24 -7.37 -12.35
CA ARG A 143 -7.12 -8.53 -12.29
C ARG A 143 -7.14 -9.10 -10.87
N LEU A 144 -8.33 -9.40 -10.35
CA LEU A 144 -8.49 -10.03 -9.04
C LEU A 144 -7.82 -11.40 -9.04
N MET A 145 -6.97 -11.62 -8.04
CA MET A 145 -6.36 -12.92 -7.80
C MET A 145 -7.40 -13.91 -7.24
N PRO A 146 -7.40 -15.17 -7.72
CA PRO A 146 -8.34 -16.18 -7.22
C PRO A 146 -8.06 -16.51 -5.75
N PRO A 147 -9.07 -16.95 -4.97
CA PRO A 147 -8.90 -17.31 -3.54
C PRO A 147 -7.83 -18.37 -3.27
N SER A 148 -7.54 -19.20 -4.28
CA SER A 148 -6.47 -20.22 -4.22
C SER A 148 -5.05 -19.69 -4.41
N ALA A 149 -4.88 -18.40 -4.71
CA ALA A 149 -3.56 -17.82 -4.87
C ALA A 149 -2.81 -17.77 -3.52
N ASN A 150 -1.52 -18.09 -3.54
CA ASN A 150 -0.66 -18.10 -2.35
C ASN A 150 -0.58 -16.76 -1.64
N CYS A 151 -0.89 -15.65 -2.32
CA CYS A 151 -0.93 -14.31 -1.72
C CYS A 151 -1.77 -14.32 -0.44
N TYR A 152 -2.97 -14.91 -0.46
CA TYR A 152 -3.90 -14.88 0.67
C TYR A 152 -3.38 -15.65 1.88
N SER A 153 -2.93 -16.89 1.69
CA SER A 153 -2.39 -17.72 2.79
C SER A 153 -1.12 -17.12 3.37
N CYS A 154 -0.18 -16.71 2.52
CA CYS A 154 1.07 -16.10 2.95
C CYS A 154 0.82 -14.82 3.77
N HIS A 155 -0.02 -13.92 3.27
CA HIS A 155 -0.36 -12.68 3.99
C HIS A 155 -1.11 -12.95 5.30
N GLN A 156 -1.96 -13.97 5.35
CA GLN A 156 -2.67 -14.36 6.57
C GLN A 156 -1.73 -14.93 7.62
N ASP A 157 -0.75 -15.73 7.21
CA ASP A 157 0.14 -16.44 8.12
C ASP A 157 1.30 -15.57 8.62
N HIS A 158 1.74 -14.60 7.81
CA HIS A 158 2.95 -13.81 8.06
C HIS A 158 2.71 -12.31 8.20
N GLY A 159 1.53 -11.79 7.85
CA GLY A 159 1.21 -10.37 7.96
C GLY A 159 1.13 -9.91 9.41
N ALA A 160 1.92 -8.89 9.77
CA ALA A 160 1.98 -8.40 11.15
C ALA A 160 0.69 -7.70 11.60
N VAL A 161 -0.05 -7.06 10.69
CA VAL A 161 -1.33 -6.40 11.01
C VAL A 161 -2.30 -6.60 9.85
N ASP A 162 -3.52 -7.08 10.13
CA ASP A 162 -4.59 -7.14 9.14
C ASP A 162 -4.16 -7.79 7.81
N THR A 163 -3.43 -8.87 7.84
CA THR A 163 -2.86 -9.54 6.65
C THR A 163 -1.90 -8.67 5.81
N THR A 164 -1.27 -7.66 6.41
CA THR A 164 -0.27 -6.82 5.75
C THR A 164 1.09 -6.92 6.43
N PHE A 165 2.16 -6.75 5.67
CA PHE A 165 3.53 -6.90 6.14
C PHE A 165 4.05 -5.63 6.85
N VAL A 166 3.31 -5.14 7.85
CA VAL A 166 3.68 -3.97 8.66
C VAL A 166 5.06 -4.13 9.31
N GLN A 167 5.52 -5.35 9.53
CA GLN A 167 6.89 -5.63 10.00
C GLN A 167 7.97 -5.05 9.10
N PHE A 168 7.68 -4.83 7.81
CA PHE A 168 8.58 -4.19 6.84
C PHE A 168 8.30 -2.69 6.66
N TYR A 169 7.37 -2.11 7.42
CA TYR A 169 7.04 -0.68 7.38
C TYR A 169 7.63 0.01 8.62
N PRO A 170 8.87 0.52 8.55
CA PRO A 170 9.61 0.96 9.74
C PRO A 170 8.92 2.08 10.52
N THR A 171 8.12 2.91 9.85
CA THR A 171 7.38 3.99 10.50
C THR A 171 6.08 3.53 11.19
N LEU A 172 5.59 2.31 10.92
CA LEU A 172 4.31 1.82 11.39
C LEU A 172 4.41 0.67 12.40
N LEU A 173 5.48 -0.12 12.34
CA LEU A 173 5.65 -1.27 13.23
C LEU A 173 5.61 -0.87 14.72
N GLY A 174 6.25 0.25 15.08
CA GLY A 174 6.20 0.79 16.44
C GLY A 174 4.78 1.10 16.88
N ILE A 175 3.99 1.74 16.00
CA ILE A 175 2.59 2.07 16.26
C ILE A 175 1.76 0.80 16.52
N ALA A 176 1.95 -0.24 15.69
CA ALA A 176 1.24 -1.51 15.85
C ALA A 176 1.58 -2.20 17.18
N LYS A 177 2.85 -2.15 17.60
CA LYS A 177 3.29 -2.66 18.92
C LYS A 177 2.65 -1.88 20.07
N ASP A 178 2.71 -0.56 20.03
CA ASP A 178 2.17 0.32 21.08
C ASP A 178 0.63 0.17 21.21
N LYS A 179 -0.06 -0.11 20.12
CA LYS A 179 -1.51 -0.33 20.08
C LYS A 179 -1.91 -1.78 20.32
N ALA A 180 -0.95 -2.70 20.48
CA ALA A 180 -1.18 -4.14 20.64
C ALA A 180 -2.06 -4.75 19.51
N THR A 181 -1.79 -4.35 18.24
CA THR A 181 -2.56 -4.77 17.07
C THR A 181 -1.86 -5.82 16.21
N LEU A 182 -0.72 -6.35 16.67
CA LEU A 182 -0.03 -7.42 15.95
C LEU A 182 -0.88 -8.69 15.89
N SER A 183 -0.91 -9.32 14.72
CA SER A 183 -1.69 -10.54 14.49
C SER A 183 -1.10 -11.74 15.25
N ALA A 184 -1.97 -12.63 15.70
CA ALA A 184 -1.56 -13.85 16.42
C ALA A 184 -0.68 -14.75 15.56
N ASN A 185 -0.98 -14.87 14.25
CA ASN A 185 -0.19 -15.68 13.33
C ASN A 185 1.23 -15.14 13.17
N TYR A 186 1.37 -13.84 12.98
CA TYR A 186 2.69 -13.19 12.92
C TYR A 186 3.49 -13.41 14.21
N LEU A 187 2.86 -13.20 15.36
CA LEU A 187 3.53 -13.40 16.66
C LEU A 187 4.02 -14.85 16.84
N LYS A 188 3.24 -15.82 16.36
CA LYS A 188 3.60 -17.24 16.42
C LYS A 188 4.69 -17.62 15.42
N ASN A 189 4.60 -17.12 14.17
CA ASN A 189 5.40 -17.63 13.07
C ASN A 189 6.70 -16.85 12.85
N ASP A 190 6.71 -15.55 13.13
CA ASP A 190 7.76 -14.64 12.65
C ASP A 190 8.35 -13.69 13.72
N ALA A 191 7.63 -13.35 14.78
CA ALA A 191 8.12 -12.35 15.74
C ALA A 191 9.34 -12.78 16.56
N ALA A 192 9.67 -14.07 16.57
CA ALA A 192 10.80 -14.65 17.30
C ALA A 192 12.06 -14.84 16.41
N LYS A 193 11.98 -14.47 15.13
CA LYS A 193 13.10 -14.51 14.17
C LYS A 193 13.68 -13.11 14.03
#